data_45cd6bbfa1b87c13214c1bac3a22e66d
#
_entry.id   45cd6bbfa1b87c13214c1bac3a22e66d
#
_cell.length_a   1.000
_cell.length_b   1.000
_cell.length_c   1.000
_cell.angle_alpha   90.00
_cell.angle_beta   90.00
_cell.angle_gamma   90.00
#
_symmetry.space_group_name_H-M   'P 1'
#
loop_
_entity.id
_entity.type
_entity.pdbx_description
1 polymer ?
#
loop_
_entity_poly.entity_id
_entity_poly.type
_entity_poly.pdbx_seq_one_letter_code
_entity_poly.pdbx_strand_id
1 'polypeptide(L)'
;ENILYADPDAVSTLYNKISGGEVPTIITDVTMAASGIRKGALQRLGVEVKCYLQDERVAEMASSKGITRTQAGIRRAVEEHPTALFVFGNAPTALMELCDLIRKGKATPAGIIAAPVGFVHVQESKHMVKPFIGIPKLIVEGRKGGSNLAATLVNAILCFNDAKQLKPGRDV
;
A
#
# COMPACT_ATOMS: atom_id res chain seq x y z
N GLU A 1 -4.68 16.30 -17.04
CA GLU A 1 -5.40 15.79 -15.85
C GLU A 1 -4.40 15.01 -14.99
N ASN A 2 -4.15 15.44 -13.75
CA ASN A 2 -3.24 14.74 -12.85
C ASN A 2 -3.86 13.40 -12.47
N ILE A 3 -3.17 12.30 -12.80
CA ILE A 3 -3.63 10.95 -12.46
C ILE A 3 -3.14 10.46 -11.10
N LEU A 4 -2.23 11.20 -10.48
CA LEU A 4 -1.67 10.89 -9.17
C LEU A 4 -1.87 12.07 -8.20
N TYR A 5 -2.55 11.81 -7.11
CA TYR A 5 -2.56 12.65 -5.93
C TYR A 5 -1.51 12.15 -4.94
N ALA A 6 -0.69 13.03 -4.45
CA ALA A 6 0.25 12.74 -3.37
C ALA A 6 0.20 13.88 -2.35
N ASP A 7 0.21 13.53 -1.06
CA ASP A 7 0.42 14.55 -0.04
C ASP A 7 1.80 15.22 -0.23
N PRO A 8 1.96 16.49 0.13
CA PRO A 8 3.27 17.13 0.15
C PRO A 8 4.28 16.26 0.91
N ASP A 9 5.46 16.07 0.33
CA ASP A 9 6.55 15.29 0.91
C ASP A 9 6.24 13.81 1.26
N ALA A 10 5.12 13.24 0.79
CA ALA A 10 4.74 11.87 1.12
C ALA A 10 5.85 10.85 0.77
N VAL A 11 6.46 10.99 -0.39
CA VAL A 11 7.51 10.06 -0.85
C VAL A 11 8.75 10.14 0.04
N SER A 12 9.24 11.35 0.33
CA SER A 12 10.42 11.56 1.19
C SER A 12 10.13 11.14 2.65
N THR A 13 8.94 11.46 3.15
CA THR A 13 8.50 11.05 4.49
C THR A 13 8.47 9.53 4.63
N LEU A 14 7.86 8.83 3.67
CA LEU A 14 7.80 7.37 3.68
C LEU A 14 9.18 6.75 3.53
N TYR A 15 10.02 7.28 2.63
CA TYR A 15 11.40 6.83 2.50
C TYR A 15 12.17 6.96 3.83
N ASN A 16 12.09 8.11 4.49
CA ASN A 16 12.79 8.35 5.75
C ASN A 16 12.33 7.41 6.87
N LYS A 17 11.02 7.18 7.00
CA LYS A 17 10.47 6.21 7.96
C LYS A 17 10.94 4.78 7.68
N ILE A 18 10.97 4.37 6.41
CA ILE A 18 11.44 3.05 6.01
C ILE A 18 12.93 2.90 6.27
N SER A 19 13.75 3.83 5.81
CA SER A 19 15.21 3.80 5.98
C SER A 19 15.65 3.96 7.43
N GLY A 20 14.84 4.63 8.25
CA GLY A 20 15.03 4.76 9.69
C GLY A 20 14.59 3.53 10.50
N GLY A 21 14.02 2.51 9.86
CA GLY A 21 13.56 1.29 10.52
C GLY A 21 12.22 1.39 11.24
N GLU A 22 11.48 2.52 11.07
CA GLU A 22 10.15 2.70 11.68
C GLU A 22 9.07 1.88 10.96
N VAL A 23 9.31 1.50 9.71
CA VAL A 23 8.38 0.73 8.86
C VAL A 23 9.06 -0.55 8.37
N PRO A 24 9.09 -1.60 9.19
CA PRO A 24 9.73 -2.86 8.82
C PRO A 24 8.90 -3.69 7.84
N THR A 25 7.62 -3.37 7.64
CA THR A 25 6.69 -4.20 6.87
C THR A 25 5.85 -3.38 5.90
N ILE A 26 5.77 -3.88 4.67
CA ILE A 26 4.85 -3.42 3.63
C ILE A 26 3.77 -4.49 3.44
N ILE A 27 2.51 -4.10 3.48
CA ILE A 27 1.36 -4.98 3.26
C ILE A 27 0.76 -4.70 1.89
N THR A 28 0.55 -5.74 1.09
CA THR A 28 -0.15 -5.64 -0.19
C THR A 28 -1.49 -6.39 -0.16
N ASP A 29 -2.47 -5.89 -0.90
CA ASP A 29 -3.79 -6.52 -1.04
C ASP A 29 -3.75 -7.80 -1.87
N VAL A 30 -2.83 -7.88 -2.84
CA VAL A 30 -2.68 -9.02 -3.76
C VAL A 30 -1.22 -9.38 -3.98
N THR A 31 -0.96 -10.65 -4.28
CA THR A 31 0.38 -11.21 -4.50
C THR A 31 1.10 -10.56 -5.69
N MET A 32 0.36 -10.18 -6.73
CA MET A 32 0.93 -9.55 -7.91
C MET A 32 1.57 -8.18 -7.57
N ALA A 33 0.98 -7.39 -6.69
CA ALA A 33 1.59 -6.15 -6.23
C ALA A 33 2.89 -6.42 -5.46
N ALA A 34 2.89 -7.41 -4.55
CA ALA A 34 4.08 -7.82 -3.82
C ALA A 34 5.22 -8.27 -4.75
N SER A 35 4.89 -9.05 -5.79
CA SER A 35 5.87 -9.59 -6.74
C SER A 35 6.58 -8.52 -7.56
N GLY A 36 5.95 -7.35 -7.77
CA GLY A 36 6.52 -6.23 -8.51
C GLY A 36 7.49 -5.35 -7.71
N ILE A 37 7.61 -5.57 -6.40
CA ILE A 37 8.48 -4.77 -5.54
C ILE A 37 9.93 -5.30 -5.61
N ARG A 38 10.89 -4.39 -5.76
CA ARG A 38 12.32 -4.71 -5.97
C ARG A 38 12.94 -5.36 -4.72
N LYS A 39 13.27 -6.64 -4.82
CA LYS A 39 13.86 -7.43 -3.72
C LYS A 39 15.17 -6.85 -3.21
N GLY A 40 16.04 -6.36 -4.10
CA GLY A 40 17.32 -5.75 -3.69
C GLY A 40 17.13 -4.47 -2.86
N ALA A 41 16.13 -3.67 -3.16
CA ALA A 41 15.81 -2.48 -2.36
C ALA A 41 15.23 -2.87 -0.99
N LEU A 42 14.36 -3.88 -0.93
CA LEU A 42 13.82 -4.41 0.33
C LEU A 42 14.92 -4.93 1.25
N GLN A 43 15.84 -5.75 0.71
CA GLN A 43 16.99 -6.29 1.46
C GLN A 43 17.89 -5.17 2.00
N ARG A 44 18.22 -4.18 1.16
CA ARG A 44 19.06 -3.04 1.56
C ARG A 44 18.46 -2.25 2.70
N LEU A 45 17.14 -2.08 2.70
CA LEU A 45 16.42 -1.27 3.70
C LEU A 45 15.90 -2.09 4.89
N GLY A 46 16.10 -3.41 4.90
CA GLY A 46 15.63 -4.29 5.97
C GLY A 46 14.11 -4.37 6.08
N VAL A 47 13.40 -4.28 4.94
CA VAL A 47 11.93 -4.27 4.88
C VAL A 47 11.42 -5.58 4.30
N GLU A 48 10.37 -6.13 4.90
CA GLU A 48 9.65 -7.28 4.36
C GLU A 48 8.33 -6.88 3.68
N VAL A 49 7.91 -7.68 2.72
CA VAL A 49 6.59 -7.53 2.07
C VAL A 49 5.74 -8.73 2.42
N LYS A 50 4.51 -8.48 2.88
CA LYS A 50 3.52 -9.51 3.20
C LYS A 50 2.23 -9.32 2.42
N CYS A 51 1.65 -10.45 2.01
CA CYS A 51 0.31 -10.53 1.43
C CYS A 51 -0.41 -11.72 2.06
N TYR A 52 -1.52 -11.47 2.71
CA TYR A 52 -2.26 -12.49 3.44
C TYR A 52 -3.34 -13.21 2.59
N LEU A 53 -3.39 -12.92 1.28
CA LEU A 53 -4.45 -13.45 0.40
C LEU A 53 -4.49 -14.99 0.34
N GLN A 54 -3.35 -15.65 0.52
CA GLN A 54 -3.22 -17.10 0.46
C GLN A 54 -3.21 -17.79 1.83
N ASP A 55 -3.32 -17.05 2.93
CA ASP A 55 -3.40 -17.62 4.29
C ASP A 55 -4.74 -18.36 4.46
N GLU A 56 -4.70 -19.63 4.91
CA GLU A 56 -5.88 -20.46 5.13
C GLU A 56 -6.84 -19.85 6.16
N ARG A 57 -6.32 -19.26 7.22
CA ARG A 57 -7.11 -18.56 8.24
C ARG A 57 -7.86 -17.36 7.67
N VAL A 58 -7.28 -16.69 6.68
CA VAL A 58 -7.94 -15.62 5.94
C VAL A 58 -9.07 -16.15 5.08
N ALA A 59 -8.89 -17.31 4.45
CA ALA A 59 -9.95 -17.98 3.69
C ALA A 59 -11.13 -18.37 4.59
N GLU A 60 -10.87 -18.95 5.76
CA GLU A 60 -11.88 -19.30 6.76
C GLU A 60 -12.60 -18.06 7.30
N MET A 61 -11.86 -17.00 7.63
CA MET A 61 -12.44 -15.72 8.08
C MET A 61 -13.35 -15.12 7.01
N ALA A 62 -12.93 -15.13 5.75
CA ALA A 62 -13.71 -14.61 4.64
C ALA A 62 -15.03 -15.34 4.49
N SER A 63 -15.00 -16.69 4.52
CA SER A 63 -16.18 -17.54 4.42
C SER A 63 -17.13 -17.34 5.62
N SER A 64 -16.61 -17.39 6.85
CA SER A 64 -17.43 -17.30 8.07
C SER A 64 -18.08 -15.93 8.26
N LYS A 65 -17.44 -14.86 7.80
CA LYS A 65 -17.93 -13.47 7.93
C LYS A 65 -18.63 -12.93 6.68
N GLY A 66 -18.71 -13.70 5.59
CA GLY A 66 -19.30 -13.26 4.34
C GLY A 66 -18.61 -12.05 3.71
N ILE A 67 -17.28 -11.94 3.84
CA ILE A 67 -16.46 -10.86 3.30
C ILE A 67 -15.50 -11.39 2.25
N THR A 68 -14.87 -10.48 1.47
CA THR A 68 -13.88 -10.90 0.49
C THR A 68 -12.58 -11.37 1.16
N ARG A 69 -11.81 -12.25 0.50
CA ARG A 69 -10.48 -12.66 0.99
C ARG A 69 -9.53 -11.48 1.19
N THR A 70 -9.61 -10.50 0.32
CA THR A 70 -8.77 -9.29 0.42
C THR A 70 -9.15 -8.44 1.64
N GLN A 71 -10.44 -8.32 1.97
CA GLN A 71 -10.87 -7.67 3.23
C GLN A 71 -10.38 -8.45 4.46
N ALA A 72 -10.57 -9.77 4.48
CA ALA A 72 -10.09 -10.61 5.57
C ALA A 72 -8.56 -10.54 5.72
N GLY A 73 -7.83 -10.50 4.59
CA GLY A 73 -6.39 -10.32 4.57
C GLY A 73 -5.94 -9.01 5.21
N ILE A 74 -6.64 -7.90 4.94
CA ILE A 74 -6.34 -6.61 5.59
C ILE A 74 -6.65 -6.64 7.08
N ARG A 75 -7.74 -7.27 7.52
CA ARG A 75 -8.01 -7.45 8.96
C ARG A 75 -6.86 -8.17 9.64
N ARG A 76 -6.42 -9.29 9.07
CA ARG A 76 -5.29 -10.07 9.58
C ARG A 76 -4.00 -9.27 9.59
N ALA A 77 -3.72 -8.54 8.51
CA ALA A 77 -2.54 -7.68 8.40
C ALA A 77 -2.53 -6.58 9.47
N VAL A 78 -3.66 -5.94 9.75
CA VAL A 78 -3.78 -4.90 10.78
C VAL A 78 -3.59 -5.47 12.19
N GLU A 79 -4.07 -6.69 12.46
CA GLU A 79 -3.84 -7.36 13.75
C GLU A 79 -2.35 -7.58 14.03
N GLU A 80 -1.55 -7.91 13.01
CA GLU A 80 -0.11 -8.17 13.16
C GLU A 80 0.76 -6.93 12.95
N HIS A 81 0.37 -6.04 12.04
CA HIS A 81 1.16 -4.92 11.55
C HIS A 81 0.34 -3.62 11.43
N PRO A 82 -0.22 -3.10 12.54
CA PRO A 82 -1.13 -1.95 12.47
C PRO A 82 -0.48 -0.66 11.95
N THR A 83 0.85 -0.59 11.98
CA THR A 83 1.66 0.58 11.58
C THR A 83 2.39 0.39 10.24
N ALA A 84 2.08 -0.67 9.49
CA ALA A 84 2.72 -0.94 8.21
C ALA A 84 2.44 0.13 7.14
N LEU A 85 3.21 0.11 6.05
CA LEU A 85 2.83 0.76 4.79
C LEU A 85 1.85 -0.16 4.06
N PHE A 86 0.61 0.29 3.86
CA PHE A 86 -0.42 -0.46 3.16
C PHE A 86 -0.51 -0.07 1.69
N VAL A 87 -0.52 -1.06 0.80
CA VAL A 87 -0.45 -0.90 -0.64
C VAL A 87 -1.59 -1.66 -1.33
N PHE A 88 -2.42 -0.96 -2.06
CA PHE A 88 -3.59 -1.50 -2.74
C PHE A 88 -3.42 -1.38 -4.25
N GLY A 89 -3.29 -2.51 -4.93
CA GLY A 89 -3.12 -2.58 -6.38
C GLY A 89 -4.33 -3.14 -7.12
N ASN A 90 -5.29 -3.73 -6.40
CA ASN A 90 -6.41 -4.40 -7.06
C ASN A 90 -7.75 -4.19 -6.37
N ALA A 91 -7.87 -4.42 -5.06
CA ALA A 91 -9.12 -4.61 -4.36
C ALA A 91 -9.66 -3.33 -3.67
N PRO A 92 -10.68 -2.66 -4.23
CA PRO A 92 -11.34 -1.52 -3.58
C PRO A 92 -11.90 -1.87 -2.20
N THR A 93 -12.48 -3.07 -2.06
CA THR A 93 -13.06 -3.54 -0.79
C THR A 93 -12.02 -3.69 0.32
N ALA A 94 -10.79 -4.07 -0.01
CA ALA A 94 -9.68 -4.14 0.94
C ALA A 94 -9.25 -2.73 1.41
N LEU A 95 -9.22 -1.75 0.50
CA LEU A 95 -8.93 -0.36 0.84
C LEU A 95 -10.02 0.23 1.75
N MET A 96 -11.29 -0.03 1.45
CA MET A 96 -12.42 0.39 2.29
C MET A 96 -12.32 -0.21 3.69
N GLU A 97 -11.97 -1.50 3.80
CA GLU A 97 -11.76 -2.18 5.07
C GLU A 97 -10.66 -1.51 5.91
N LEU A 98 -9.52 -1.16 5.29
CA LEU A 98 -8.47 -0.42 6.00
C LEU A 98 -9.00 0.93 6.52
N CYS A 99 -9.73 1.67 5.70
CA CYS A 99 -10.32 2.95 6.10
C CYS A 99 -11.24 2.80 7.32
N ASP A 100 -12.03 1.75 7.37
CA ASP A 100 -12.91 1.47 8.51
C ASP A 100 -12.12 1.07 9.77
N LEU A 101 -11.03 0.31 9.62
CA LEU A 101 -10.15 -0.04 10.73
C LEU A 101 -9.42 1.18 11.28
N ILE A 102 -9.01 2.13 10.44
CA ILE A 102 -8.43 3.41 10.88
C ILE A 102 -9.45 4.23 11.68
N ARG A 103 -10.69 4.37 11.17
CA ARG A 103 -11.78 5.10 11.88
C ARG A 103 -12.11 4.48 13.24
N LYS A 104 -11.97 3.17 13.37
CA LYS A 104 -12.17 2.42 14.62
C LYS A 104 -10.95 2.46 15.55
N GLY A 105 -9.88 3.16 15.19
CA GLY A 105 -8.63 3.23 15.96
C GLY A 105 -7.84 1.92 16.04
N LYS A 106 -8.11 0.97 15.11
CA LYS A 106 -7.43 -0.34 15.07
C LYS A 106 -6.17 -0.34 14.22
N ALA A 107 -6.04 0.62 13.31
CA ALA A 107 -4.88 0.78 12.45
C ALA A 107 -4.37 2.22 12.48
N THR A 108 -3.06 2.39 12.49
CA THR A 108 -2.34 3.65 12.39
C THR A 108 -1.25 3.54 11.32
N PRO A 109 -1.62 3.40 10.04
CA PRO A 109 -0.67 3.14 8.98
C PRO A 109 0.45 4.18 8.90
N ALA A 110 1.68 3.75 8.64
CA ALA A 110 2.78 4.66 8.32
C ALA A 110 2.55 5.42 7.01
N GLY A 111 1.76 4.82 6.11
CA GLY A 111 1.30 5.43 4.88
C GLY A 111 0.36 4.52 4.09
N ILE A 112 -0.26 5.07 3.05
CA ILE A 112 -1.20 4.36 2.18
C ILE A 112 -0.87 4.64 0.72
N ILE A 113 -0.72 3.58 -0.08
CA ILE A 113 -0.67 3.66 -1.54
C ILE A 113 -1.98 3.09 -2.08
N ALA A 114 -2.84 3.96 -2.62
CA ALA A 114 -4.16 3.62 -3.11
C ALA A 114 -4.20 3.63 -4.64
N ALA A 115 -3.98 2.48 -5.24
CA ALA A 115 -4.05 2.26 -6.67
C ALA A 115 -4.98 1.08 -7.08
N PRO A 116 -6.12 0.83 -6.38
CA PRO A 116 -7.04 -0.19 -6.85
C PRO A 116 -7.57 0.17 -8.24
N VAL A 117 -7.91 -0.85 -9.04
CA VAL A 117 -8.38 -0.72 -10.42
C VAL A 117 -9.73 -1.40 -10.61
N GLY A 118 -10.54 -0.91 -11.55
CA GLY A 118 -11.82 -1.53 -11.91
C GLY A 118 -12.96 -0.52 -12.03
N PHE A 119 -14.19 -1.02 -11.90
CA PHE A 119 -15.40 -0.23 -12.15
C PHE A 119 -16.27 -0.04 -10.91
N VAL A 120 -16.29 -1.02 -10.00
CA VAL A 120 -17.16 -1.03 -8.82
C VAL A 120 -16.39 -0.53 -7.60
N HIS A 121 -16.90 0.49 -6.93
CA HIS A 121 -16.36 1.08 -5.69
C HIS A 121 -14.91 1.61 -5.77
N VAL A 122 -14.29 1.67 -6.94
CA VAL A 122 -12.87 2.08 -7.08
C VAL A 122 -12.67 3.53 -6.67
N GLN A 123 -13.44 4.45 -7.25
CA GLN A 123 -13.33 5.88 -6.93
C GLN A 123 -13.76 6.16 -5.49
N GLU A 124 -14.84 5.52 -5.03
CA GLU A 124 -15.34 5.64 -3.66
C GLU A 124 -14.26 5.24 -2.64
N SER A 125 -13.64 4.06 -2.82
CA SER A 125 -12.58 3.58 -1.93
C SER A 125 -11.41 4.56 -1.83
N LYS A 126 -11.00 5.18 -2.94
CA LYS A 126 -9.94 6.19 -2.99
C LYS A 126 -10.33 7.48 -2.28
N HIS A 127 -11.58 7.92 -2.46
CA HIS A 127 -12.09 9.11 -1.75
C HIS A 127 -12.12 8.91 -0.24
N MET A 128 -12.36 7.68 0.24
CA MET A 128 -12.35 7.37 1.67
C MET A 128 -10.97 7.55 2.33
N VAL A 129 -9.89 7.53 1.56
CA VAL A 129 -8.50 7.71 2.07
C VAL A 129 -8.16 9.19 2.27
N LYS A 130 -8.69 10.08 1.43
CA LYS A 130 -8.33 11.52 1.43
C LYS A 130 -8.48 12.23 2.78
N PRO A 131 -9.52 11.97 3.60
CA PRO A 131 -9.72 12.64 4.89
C PRO A 131 -8.71 12.31 5.97
N PHE A 132 -7.90 11.26 5.85
CA PHE A 132 -6.94 10.87 6.89
C PHE A 132 -5.74 11.81 6.91
N ILE A 133 -5.85 12.93 7.62
CA ILE A 133 -4.77 13.90 7.83
C ILE A 133 -3.67 13.24 8.67
N GLY A 134 -2.40 13.48 8.31
CA GLY A 134 -1.25 12.94 9.04
C GLY A 134 -0.81 11.54 8.62
N ILE A 135 -1.56 10.85 7.78
CA ILE A 135 -1.13 9.59 7.14
C ILE A 135 -0.65 9.92 5.73
N PRO A 136 0.67 9.84 5.44
CA PRO A 136 1.20 10.07 4.10
C PRO A 136 0.54 9.16 3.07
N LYS A 137 0.05 9.70 1.97
CA LYS A 137 -0.66 8.92 0.97
C LYS A 137 -0.33 9.29 -0.46
N LEU A 138 -0.34 8.27 -1.32
CA LEU A 138 -0.32 8.38 -2.77
C LEU A 138 -1.57 7.71 -3.32
N ILE A 139 -2.37 8.43 -4.11
CA ILE A 139 -3.65 7.95 -4.64
C ILE A 139 -3.63 8.09 -6.16
N VAL A 140 -3.80 6.98 -6.87
CA VAL A 140 -4.02 7.00 -8.32
C VAL A 140 -5.47 7.36 -8.58
N GLU A 141 -5.71 8.55 -9.10
CA GLU A 141 -7.04 9.11 -9.27
C GLU A 141 -7.91 8.35 -10.28
N GLY A 142 -9.20 8.49 -10.14
CA GLY A 142 -10.18 7.90 -11.03
C GLY A 142 -10.22 6.36 -10.94
N ARG A 143 -10.55 5.71 -12.07
CA ARG A 143 -10.66 4.25 -12.18
C ARG A 143 -9.35 3.56 -12.54
N LYS A 144 -8.30 4.34 -12.84
CA LYS A 144 -6.97 3.82 -13.18
C LYS A 144 -6.27 3.29 -11.93
N GLY A 145 -5.33 2.37 -12.13
CA GLY A 145 -4.59 1.73 -11.05
C GLY A 145 -3.98 0.42 -11.54
N GLY A 146 -3.83 -0.51 -10.62
CA GLY A 146 -3.33 -1.85 -10.89
C GLY A 146 -2.10 -2.20 -10.07
N SER A 147 -1.85 -3.50 -9.93
CA SER A 147 -0.74 -4.04 -9.14
C SER A 147 0.62 -3.54 -9.61
N ASN A 148 0.82 -3.40 -10.93
CA ASN A 148 2.07 -2.89 -11.49
C ASN A 148 2.31 -1.43 -11.09
N LEU A 149 1.25 -0.60 -11.15
CA LEU A 149 1.36 0.81 -10.77
C LEU A 149 1.60 0.96 -9.27
N ALA A 150 0.90 0.17 -8.45
CA ALA A 150 1.12 0.13 -7.00
C ALA A 150 2.57 -0.25 -6.67
N ALA A 151 3.10 -1.31 -7.29
CA ALA A 151 4.50 -1.72 -7.11
C ALA A 151 5.49 -0.66 -7.60
N THR A 152 5.20 0.02 -8.69
CA THR A 152 6.04 1.13 -9.22
C THR A 152 6.11 2.28 -8.22
N LEU A 153 4.99 2.66 -7.60
CA LEU A 153 4.97 3.71 -6.57
C LEU A 153 5.78 3.30 -5.33
N VAL A 154 5.68 2.04 -4.89
CA VAL A 154 6.54 1.51 -3.81
C VAL A 154 8.00 1.58 -4.21
N ASN A 155 8.36 1.12 -5.41
CA ASN A 155 9.75 1.15 -5.89
C ASN A 155 10.30 2.58 -5.97
N ALA A 156 9.49 3.56 -6.37
CA ALA A 156 9.88 4.97 -6.37
C ALA A 156 10.21 5.47 -4.95
N ILE A 157 9.44 5.05 -3.94
CA ILE A 157 9.75 5.35 -2.54
C ILE A 157 11.05 4.68 -2.12
N LEU A 158 11.20 3.36 -2.32
CA LEU A 158 12.37 2.60 -1.89
C LEU A 158 13.68 3.06 -2.54
N CYS A 159 13.61 3.63 -3.75
CA CYS A 159 14.76 4.14 -4.50
C CYS A 159 14.87 5.67 -4.48
N PHE A 160 14.20 6.35 -3.56
CA PHE A 160 14.12 7.81 -3.53
C PHE A 160 15.50 8.50 -3.48
N ASN A 161 16.41 8.02 -2.65
CA ASN A 161 17.77 8.58 -2.59
C ASN A 161 18.64 8.14 -3.77
N ASP A 162 18.40 6.95 -4.34
CA ASP A 162 19.12 6.52 -5.54
C ASP A 162 18.82 7.46 -6.70
N ALA A 163 17.56 7.86 -6.84
CA ALA A 163 17.14 8.82 -7.88
C ALA A 163 17.83 10.18 -7.76
N LYS A 164 18.11 10.65 -6.55
CA LYS A 164 18.86 11.91 -6.32
C LYS A 164 20.33 11.82 -6.75
N GLN A 165 20.90 10.61 -6.81
CA GLN A 165 22.29 10.37 -7.20
C GLN A 165 22.44 10.00 -8.67
N LEU A 166 21.33 9.78 -9.38
CA LEU A 166 21.35 9.45 -10.80
C LEU A 166 21.83 10.66 -11.62
N LYS A 167 22.95 10.48 -12.32
CA LYS A 167 23.38 11.44 -13.34
C LYS A 167 22.54 11.20 -14.60
N PRO A 168 22.09 12.26 -15.29
CA PRO A 168 21.41 12.13 -16.57
C PRO A 168 22.22 11.26 -17.54
N GLY A 169 21.58 10.23 -18.15
CA GLY A 169 22.20 9.39 -19.17
C GLY A 169 22.90 8.13 -18.67
N ARG A 170 22.75 7.73 -17.41
CA ARG A 170 23.16 6.39 -16.95
C ARG A 170 21.94 5.50 -16.83
N ASP A 171 21.98 4.39 -17.58
CA ASP A 171 21.02 3.27 -17.40
C ASP A 171 21.19 2.67 -16.00
N VAL A 172 20.07 2.37 -15.38
CA VAL A 172 19.97 1.77 -14.03
C VAL A 172 19.84 0.26 -14.17
#